data_10f9cff96df897e9591d95ab1ad6c8b5
#
_entry.id   10f9cff96df897e9591d95ab1ad6c8b5
#
_cell.length_a   1.000
_cell.length_b   1.000
_cell.length_c   1.000
_cell.angle_alpha   90.00
_cell.angle_beta   90.00
_cell.angle_gamma   90.00
#
_symmetry.space_group_name_H-M   'P 1'
#
loop_
_entity.id
_entity.type
_entity.pdbx_description
1 polymer ?
#
loop_
_entity_poly.entity_id
_entity_poly.type
_entity_poly.pdbx_seq_one_letter_code
_entity_poly.pdbx_strand_id
1 'polypeptide(L)'
;MAALTNHLESGLLNHLLRSVTYIPSSILYIGLIRNFNIENIESGIIDEPSVGSYSRQSYVSNANNWATPYVSGTAFATHNNIAIEFPIATTNIGEVSGVFISDSSSNGNILFYSSLSNSRNIRQNDQFIIPSGALKITFN
;
A
#
# COMPACT_ATOMS: atom_id res chain seq x y z
N MET A 1 4.31 -7.71 -6.19
CA MET A 1 5.44 -7.34 -5.31
C MET A 1 5.45 -5.82 -5.16
N ALA A 2 5.48 -5.35 -3.95
CA ALA A 2 5.43 -3.91 -3.70
C ALA A 2 6.82 -3.27 -3.86
N ALA A 3 6.87 -2.10 -4.48
CA ALA A 3 8.06 -1.27 -4.60
C ALA A 3 7.99 -0.09 -3.63
N LEU A 4 9.16 0.45 -3.26
CA LEU A 4 9.26 1.69 -2.52
C LEU A 4 9.08 2.87 -3.47
N THR A 5 8.51 3.95 -2.96
CA THR A 5 8.50 5.22 -3.69
C THR A 5 9.82 5.97 -3.50
N ASN A 6 10.13 6.88 -4.42
CA ASN A 6 11.27 7.79 -4.30
C ASN A 6 11.29 8.54 -2.95
N HIS A 7 10.11 8.88 -2.41
CA HIS A 7 10.00 9.52 -1.10
C HIS A 7 10.59 8.63 0.01
N LEU A 8 10.18 7.37 0.06
CA LEU A 8 10.66 6.45 1.10
C LEU A 8 12.13 6.08 0.88
N GLU A 9 12.54 5.85 -0.35
CA GLU A 9 13.95 5.55 -0.70
C GLU A 9 14.87 6.67 -0.24
N SER A 10 14.52 7.93 -0.56
CA SER A 10 15.28 9.09 -0.13
C SER A 10 15.34 9.22 1.40
N GLY A 11 14.21 8.99 2.07
CA GLY A 11 14.13 9.00 3.54
C GLY A 11 15.05 7.97 4.18
N LEU A 12 15.05 6.74 3.68
CA LEU A 12 15.91 5.66 4.18
C LEU A 12 17.39 5.91 3.90
N LEU A 13 17.75 6.37 2.71
CA LEU A 13 19.15 6.72 2.40
C LEU A 13 19.66 7.85 3.29
N ASN A 14 18.85 8.87 3.52
CA ASN A 14 19.19 9.95 4.43
C ASN A 14 19.38 9.45 5.87
N HIS A 15 18.50 8.58 6.34
CA HIS A 15 18.56 8.03 7.69
C HIS A 15 19.80 7.17 7.90
N LEU A 16 20.07 6.25 6.97
CA LEU A 16 21.14 5.27 7.08
C LEU A 16 22.53 5.87 6.83
N LEU A 17 22.66 6.80 5.87
CA LEU A 17 23.96 7.25 5.36
C LEU A 17 24.30 8.69 5.74
N ARG A 18 23.31 9.52 6.07
CA ARG A 18 23.51 10.94 6.29
C ARG A 18 23.12 11.41 7.70
N SER A 19 22.71 10.50 8.57
CA SER A 19 22.26 10.80 9.93
C SER A 19 21.08 11.78 9.99
N VAL A 20 20.26 11.82 8.93
CA VAL A 20 19.01 12.60 8.90
C VAL A 20 17.88 11.67 9.30
N THR A 21 17.30 11.87 10.45
CA THR A 21 16.31 10.97 11.03
C THR A 21 15.06 10.84 10.16
N TYR A 22 14.70 9.62 9.80
CA TYR A 22 13.39 9.26 9.25
C TYR A 22 12.55 8.65 10.37
N ILE A 23 11.37 9.22 10.62
CA ILE A 23 10.45 8.74 11.65
C ILE A 23 9.32 7.97 10.96
N PRO A 24 9.25 6.64 11.11
CA PRO A 24 8.16 5.84 10.55
C PRO A 24 6.82 6.19 11.19
N SER A 25 5.75 6.13 10.40
CA SER A 25 4.39 6.24 10.92
C SER A 25 4.01 4.99 11.72
N SER A 26 3.35 5.18 12.86
CA SER A 26 2.81 4.08 13.67
C SER A 26 1.55 3.47 13.07
N ILE A 27 0.84 4.21 12.22
CA ILE A 27 -0.34 3.75 11.50
C ILE A 27 -0.08 3.95 10.00
N LEU A 28 -0.25 2.87 9.26
CA LEU A 28 -0.20 2.89 7.80
C LEU A 28 -1.61 2.86 7.26
N TYR A 29 -1.79 3.35 6.03
CA TYR A 29 -3.08 3.40 5.36
C TYR A 29 -2.96 2.74 4.00
N ILE A 30 -3.79 1.73 3.77
CA ILE A 30 -3.80 0.97 2.53
C ILE A 30 -4.92 1.53 1.64
N GLY A 31 -4.57 1.90 0.42
CA GLY A 31 -5.49 2.44 -0.55
C GLY A 31 -5.44 1.69 -1.88
N LEU A 32 -6.41 1.97 -2.74
CA LEU A 32 -6.56 1.36 -4.05
C LEU A 32 -6.17 2.34 -5.15
N ILE A 33 -5.62 1.80 -6.25
CA ILE A 33 -5.24 2.56 -7.43
C ILE A 33 -6.13 2.10 -8.59
N ARG A 34 -6.85 3.02 -9.23
CA ARG A 34 -7.66 2.71 -10.41
C ARG A 34 -6.79 2.52 -11.64
N ASN A 35 -6.00 3.51 -11.96
CA ASN A 35 -5.10 3.50 -13.11
C ASN A 35 -3.64 3.50 -12.64
N PHE A 36 -3.02 2.33 -12.70
CA PHE A 36 -1.64 2.16 -12.23
C PHE A 36 -0.65 2.81 -13.21
N ASN A 37 0.01 3.85 -12.75
CA ASN A 37 1.04 4.57 -13.51
C ASN A 37 2.22 4.90 -12.60
N ILE A 38 3.35 4.27 -12.84
CA ILE A 38 4.56 4.38 -11.99
C ILE A 38 5.07 5.81 -11.92
N GLU A 39 5.13 6.54 -13.03
CA GLU A 39 5.64 7.91 -13.05
C GLU A 39 4.80 8.85 -12.17
N ASN A 40 3.48 8.71 -12.24
CA ASN A 40 2.57 9.48 -11.38
C ASN A 40 2.74 9.10 -9.92
N ILE A 41 2.79 7.82 -9.61
CA ILE A 41 2.94 7.30 -8.24
C ILE A 41 4.24 7.80 -7.62
N GLU A 42 5.34 7.74 -8.36
CA GLU A 42 6.65 8.25 -7.91
C GLU A 42 6.66 9.77 -7.71
N SER A 43 5.79 10.48 -8.41
CA SER A 43 5.56 11.93 -8.21
C SER A 43 4.58 12.22 -7.08
N GLY A 44 4.07 11.21 -6.38
CA GLY A 44 3.10 11.36 -5.31
C GLY A 44 1.66 11.52 -5.78
N ILE A 45 1.37 11.21 -7.04
CA ILE A 45 0.04 11.32 -7.64
C ILE A 45 -0.57 9.93 -7.77
N ILE A 46 -1.71 9.72 -7.10
CA ILE A 46 -2.46 8.46 -7.13
C ILE A 46 -3.84 8.70 -7.76
N ASP A 47 -4.19 7.86 -8.74
CA ASP A 47 -5.57 7.79 -9.22
C ASP A 47 -6.38 6.88 -8.27
N GLU A 48 -6.81 7.47 -7.17
CA GLU A 48 -7.52 6.81 -6.08
C GLU A 48 -9.03 6.90 -6.26
N PRO A 49 -9.81 5.85 -5.96
CA PRO A 49 -11.26 5.95 -5.91
C PRO A 49 -11.71 7.01 -4.90
N SER A 50 -12.80 7.71 -5.21
CA SER A 50 -13.34 8.77 -4.35
C SER A 50 -14.86 8.70 -4.20
N VAL A 51 -15.47 7.55 -4.49
CA VAL A 51 -16.92 7.38 -4.53
C VAL A 51 -17.42 6.37 -3.51
N GLY A 52 -18.66 6.55 -3.09
CA GLY A 52 -19.35 5.62 -2.21
C GLY A 52 -18.67 5.46 -0.85
N SER A 53 -18.62 4.23 -0.38
CA SER A 53 -18.05 3.86 0.91
C SER A 53 -16.53 3.70 0.91
N TYR A 54 -15.86 3.98 -0.22
CA TYR A 54 -14.41 3.83 -0.30
C TYR A 54 -13.69 4.76 0.67
N SER A 55 -12.74 4.20 1.40
CA SER A 55 -11.75 4.93 2.19
C SER A 55 -10.50 4.08 2.35
N ARG A 56 -9.36 4.72 2.55
CA ARG A 56 -8.13 4.00 2.90
C ARG A 56 -8.35 3.25 4.22
N GLN A 57 -7.80 2.05 4.32
CA GLN A 57 -7.92 1.23 5.50
C GLN A 57 -6.69 1.40 6.40
N SER A 58 -6.89 1.74 7.66
CA SER A 58 -5.81 1.84 8.64
C SER A 58 -5.24 0.45 8.95
N TYR A 59 -3.91 0.38 9.04
CA TYR A 59 -3.21 -0.85 9.34
C TYR A 59 -2.02 -0.55 10.24
N VAL A 60 -2.16 -0.87 11.53
CA VAL A 60 -1.15 -0.52 12.54
C VAL A 60 0.19 -1.20 12.23
N SER A 61 1.26 -0.43 12.33
CA SER A 61 2.63 -0.91 12.13
C SER A 61 3.13 -1.59 13.40
N ASN A 62 2.91 -2.90 13.52
CA ASN A 62 3.35 -3.70 14.64
C ASN A 62 3.62 -5.16 14.24
N ALA A 63 4.24 -5.92 15.14
CA ALA A 63 4.64 -7.30 14.91
C ALA A 63 3.47 -8.30 14.80
N ASN A 64 2.26 -7.93 15.23
CA ASN A 64 1.08 -8.78 15.06
C ASN A 64 0.51 -8.66 13.65
N ASN A 65 0.59 -7.47 13.07
CA ASN A 65 0.03 -7.18 11.75
C ASN A 65 0.97 -7.55 10.61
N TRP A 66 2.28 -7.43 10.83
CA TRP A 66 3.30 -7.73 9.81
C TRP A 66 4.12 -8.94 10.21
N ALA A 67 4.37 -9.83 9.27
CA ALA A 67 5.20 -11.01 9.49
C ALA A 67 6.65 -10.62 9.82
N THR A 68 7.31 -11.46 10.61
CA THR A 68 8.77 -11.34 10.79
C THR A 68 9.44 -11.40 9.42
N PRO A 69 10.35 -10.48 9.10
CA PRO A 69 11.05 -10.51 7.82
C PRO A 69 11.73 -11.84 7.56
N TYR A 70 11.56 -12.36 6.37
CA TYR A 70 12.10 -13.66 5.95
C TYR A 70 12.79 -13.56 4.59
N VAL A 71 13.65 -14.54 4.30
CA VAL A 71 14.33 -14.62 3.01
C VAL A 71 13.34 -15.08 1.93
N SER A 72 13.27 -14.33 0.84
CA SER A 72 12.47 -14.65 -0.33
C SER A 72 13.34 -14.49 -1.59
N GLY A 73 13.84 -15.59 -2.09
CA GLY A 73 14.84 -15.58 -3.15
C GLY A 73 16.15 -14.96 -2.67
N THR A 74 16.57 -13.87 -3.30
CA THR A 74 17.79 -13.12 -2.94
C THR A 74 17.50 -11.88 -2.09
N ALA A 75 16.24 -11.68 -1.70
CA ALA A 75 15.77 -10.51 -0.97
C ALA A 75 15.15 -10.87 0.37
N PHE A 76 14.96 -9.88 1.23
CA PHE A 76 14.11 -10.00 2.41
C PHE A 76 12.71 -9.51 2.09
N ALA A 77 11.72 -10.20 2.67
CA ALA A 77 10.30 -9.90 2.50
C ALA A 77 9.55 -9.91 3.82
N THR A 78 8.43 -9.22 3.84
CA THR A 78 7.40 -9.34 4.86
C THR A 78 6.03 -9.35 4.18
N HIS A 79 4.99 -9.67 4.92
CA HIS A 79 3.61 -9.62 4.41
C HIS A 79 2.63 -9.30 5.54
N ASN A 80 1.40 -8.96 5.17
CA ASN A 80 0.34 -8.75 6.13
C ASN A 80 -0.10 -10.07 6.77
N ASN A 81 -0.14 -10.11 8.10
CA ASN A 81 -0.63 -11.28 8.85
C ASN A 81 -2.15 -11.32 8.94
N ILE A 82 -2.80 -10.14 8.92
CA ILE A 82 -4.24 -9.99 9.05
C ILE A 82 -4.79 -9.50 7.72
N ALA A 83 -5.94 -10.03 7.30
CA ALA A 83 -6.62 -9.57 6.09
C ALA A 83 -6.96 -8.07 6.18
N ILE A 84 -6.85 -7.39 5.05
CA ILE A 84 -7.21 -5.97 4.91
C ILE A 84 -8.54 -5.93 4.16
N GLU A 85 -9.59 -5.53 4.84
CA GLU A 85 -10.95 -5.51 4.31
C GLU A 85 -11.41 -4.08 4.06
N PHE A 86 -11.71 -3.78 2.81
CA PHE A 86 -12.35 -2.51 2.47
C PHE A 86 -13.85 -2.61 2.73
N PRO A 87 -14.56 -1.49 2.97
CA PRO A 87 -16.01 -1.53 3.13
C PRO A 87 -16.71 -2.09 1.89
N ILE A 88 -17.88 -2.71 2.10
CA ILE A 88 -18.74 -3.11 0.99
C ILE A 88 -19.08 -1.86 0.17
N ALA A 89 -18.89 -1.94 -1.13
CA ALA A 89 -19.10 -0.82 -2.03
C ALA A 89 -20.59 -0.41 -2.08
N THR A 90 -20.88 0.84 -1.75
CA THR A 90 -22.23 1.40 -1.80
C THR A 90 -22.60 1.91 -3.18
N THR A 91 -21.63 2.03 -4.07
CA THR A 91 -21.78 2.37 -5.49
C THR A 91 -20.66 1.71 -6.29
N ASN A 92 -20.75 1.74 -7.62
CA ASN A 92 -19.67 1.22 -8.46
C ASN A 92 -18.40 2.03 -8.28
N ILE A 93 -17.34 1.38 -7.80
CA ILE A 93 -16.01 1.97 -7.69
C ILE A 93 -15.28 1.93 -9.03
N GLY A 94 -15.55 0.90 -9.81
CA GLY A 94 -14.94 0.66 -11.11
C GLY A 94 -13.71 -0.22 -11.03
N GLU A 95 -12.87 -0.15 -12.05
CA GLU A 95 -11.68 -0.98 -12.15
C GLU A 95 -10.56 -0.48 -11.24
N VAL A 96 -9.94 -1.43 -10.53
CA VAL A 96 -8.78 -1.22 -9.65
C VAL A 96 -7.64 -2.07 -10.16
N SER A 97 -6.49 -1.46 -10.40
CA SER A 97 -5.31 -2.11 -10.97
C SER A 97 -4.10 -2.16 -10.04
N GLY A 98 -4.18 -1.52 -8.87
CA GLY A 98 -3.08 -1.53 -7.90
C GLY A 98 -3.52 -1.17 -6.50
N VAL A 99 -2.57 -1.28 -5.58
CA VAL A 99 -2.70 -0.88 -4.17
C VAL A 99 -1.49 -0.04 -3.77
N PHE A 100 -1.67 0.80 -2.76
CA PHE A 100 -0.58 1.59 -2.20
C PHE A 100 -0.66 1.64 -0.67
N ILE A 101 0.46 1.98 -0.05
CA ILE A 101 0.58 2.21 1.38
C ILE A 101 1.02 3.66 1.58
N SER A 102 0.29 4.37 2.42
CA SER A 102 0.52 5.77 2.75
C SER A 102 0.70 5.96 4.26
N ASP A 103 1.29 7.07 4.64
CA ASP A 103 1.41 7.50 6.03
C ASP A 103 0.20 8.32 6.53
N SER A 104 -0.81 8.52 5.69
CA SER A 104 -1.97 9.35 6.02
C SER A 104 -3.27 8.75 5.46
N SER A 105 -4.38 9.01 6.15
CA SER A 105 -5.73 8.62 5.71
C SER A 105 -6.22 9.37 4.47
N SER A 106 -5.63 10.53 4.19
CA SER A 106 -5.87 11.33 2.99
C SER A 106 -4.62 12.14 2.66
N ASN A 107 -4.35 12.38 1.38
CA ASN A 107 -3.11 13.02 0.96
C ASN A 107 -1.88 12.29 1.54
N GLY A 108 -0.92 13.02 2.12
CA GLY A 108 0.26 12.44 2.74
C GLY A 108 1.26 11.87 1.74
N ASN A 109 2.20 11.09 2.24
CA ASN A 109 3.24 10.48 1.43
C ASN A 109 2.88 9.05 1.08
N ILE A 110 3.09 8.68 -0.17
CA ILE A 110 3.01 7.29 -0.60
C ILE A 110 4.34 6.62 -0.29
N LEU A 111 4.29 5.51 0.40
CA LEU A 111 5.49 4.79 0.85
C LEU A 111 5.80 3.60 -0.04
N PHE A 112 4.77 2.77 -0.33
CA PHE A 112 4.88 1.59 -1.17
C PHE A 112 3.73 1.55 -2.16
N TYR A 113 3.94 0.88 -3.28
CA TYR A 113 2.90 0.62 -4.27
C TYR A 113 3.11 -0.75 -4.93
N SER A 114 2.03 -1.33 -5.41
CA SER A 114 2.05 -2.60 -6.12
C SER A 114 0.93 -2.67 -7.14
N SER A 115 1.22 -3.16 -8.32
CA SER A 115 0.18 -3.53 -9.28
C SER A 115 -0.49 -4.84 -8.88
N LEU A 116 -1.77 -4.98 -9.17
CA LEU A 116 -2.46 -6.27 -9.08
C LEU A 116 -2.06 -7.13 -10.28
N SER A 117 -1.96 -8.45 -10.05
CA SER A 117 -1.71 -9.41 -11.15
C SER A 117 -2.87 -9.40 -12.17
N ASN A 118 -4.08 -9.17 -11.70
CA ASN A 118 -5.27 -8.95 -12.52
C ASN A 118 -6.05 -7.79 -11.92
N SER A 119 -6.50 -6.86 -12.77
CA SER A 119 -7.39 -5.80 -12.32
C SER A 119 -8.72 -6.37 -11.82
N ARG A 120 -9.35 -5.63 -10.93
CA ARG A 120 -10.64 -5.99 -10.32
C ARG A 120 -11.66 -4.90 -10.59
N ASN A 121 -12.81 -5.27 -11.10
CA ASN A 121 -13.94 -4.35 -11.25
C ASN A 121 -14.82 -4.45 -10.00
N ILE A 122 -14.81 -3.42 -9.17
CA ILE A 122 -15.58 -3.38 -7.92
C ILE A 122 -16.91 -2.68 -8.22
N ARG A 123 -17.97 -3.46 -8.16
CA ARG A 123 -19.35 -2.99 -8.36
C ARG A 123 -20.03 -2.74 -7.04
N GLN A 124 -21.16 -2.07 -7.07
CA GLN A 124 -22.03 -1.92 -5.91
C GLN A 124 -22.29 -3.29 -5.25
N ASN A 125 -22.20 -3.37 -3.94
CA ASN A 125 -22.30 -4.55 -3.08
C ASN A 125 -21.10 -5.51 -3.12
N ASP A 126 -20.07 -5.26 -3.94
CA ASP A 126 -18.82 -5.99 -3.88
C ASP A 126 -17.95 -5.53 -2.69
N GLN A 127 -17.09 -6.40 -2.22
CA GLN A 127 -16.09 -6.07 -1.21
C GLN A 127 -14.71 -6.46 -1.71
N PHE A 128 -13.77 -5.50 -1.65
CA PHE A 128 -12.37 -5.78 -1.94
C PHE A 128 -11.66 -6.20 -0.65
N ILE A 129 -11.02 -7.36 -0.69
CA ILE A 129 -10.28 -7.92 0.45
C ILE A 129 -8.87 -8.29 0.00
N ILE A 130 -7.86 -7.88 0.77
CA ILE A 130 -6.50 -8.38 0.65
C ILE A 130 -6.33 -9.46 1.72
N PRO A 131 -6.31 -10.74 1.36
CA PRO A 131 -6.15 -11.82 2.32
C PRO A 131 -4.84 -11.73 3.10
N SER A 132 -4.77 -12.39 4.26
CA SER A 132 -3.51 -12.57 4.99
C SER A 132 -2.45 -13.16 4.06
N GLY A 133 -1.26 -12.59 4.07
CA GLY A 133 -0.13 -13.00 3.25
C GLY A 133 -0.12 -12.48 1.81
N ALA A 134 -1.20 -11.85 1.34
CA ALA A 134 -1.31 -11.43 -0.05
C ALA A 134 -0.58 -10.11 -0.36
N LEU A 135 -0.47 -9.21 0.62
CA LEU A 135 0.31 -7.97 0.47
C LEU A 135 1.75 -8.24 0.89
N LYS A 136 2.56 -8.61 -0.06
CA LYS A 136 3.98 -8.92 0.14
C LYS A 136 4.85 -7.73 -0.26
N ILE A 137 5.74 -7.34 0.64
CA ILE A 137 6.73 -6.28 0.44
C ILE A 137 8.11 -6.92 0.44
N THR A 138 8.91 -6.60 -0.57
CA THR A 138 10.24 -7.19 -0.75
C THR A 138 11.28 -6.09 -0.92
N PHE A 139 12.40 -6.23 -0.25
CA PHE A 139 13.58 -5.36 -0.39
C PHE A 139 14.69 -6.14 -1.07
N ASN A 140 15.16 -5.59 -2.15
CA ASN A 140 16.35 -6.06 -2.84
C ASN A 140 17.58 -5.25 -2.46
#